data_7d79834a5e2b9ab7c52f5fbdf9bb98b2
#
_entry.id   7d79834a5e2b9ab7c52f5fbdf9bb98b2
#
_cell.length_a   1.000
_cell.length_b   1.000
_cell.length_c   1.000
_cell.angle_alpha   90.00
_cell.angle_beta   90.00
_cell.angle_gamma   90.00
#
_symmetry.space_group_name_H-M   'P 1'
#
loop_
_entity.id
_entity.type
_entity.pdbx_description
1 polymer ?
#
loop_
_entity_poly.entity_id
_entity_poly.type
_entity_poly.pdbx_seq_one_letter_code
_entity_poly.pdbx_strand_id
1 'polypeptide(L)'
;MVGGGASGLTAAISAAEALQDAEHPGTVIVFERALECGRTILATGGGRCNFANEDVRPENYRHPAFVRSVVGGKYLKEVLSFFRTCGLAWITEDEGRMYPVTREASSVRDVLLARAKKAGVISACAREIVDIQTTSQGFEVAWKETFEEGTRHTLTARTVILAGGGASTSTVTHNLGLAMVSERPGLCALTCLLKIPAQLDGKRAHARAHLMRDGKLQSTEQGEVLFRRFGISGIMVFNLSRMAHSGDTISLDLLYEVDRSALQAAIEAQTTDGILDSALAEFVAPGTSIPAKISAAQHLVLTVTDVEQSVPPQITIGGLAIENFDQNLEARAYPGLFAC
;
A
#
# COMPACT_ATOMS: atom_id res chain seq x y z
N MET A 1 21.74 -0.03 3.46
CA MET A 1 20.28 -0.11 3.25
C MET A 1 20.00 -0.21 1.78
N VAL A 2 19.11 -1.10 1.38
CA VAL A 2 18.63 -1.27 0.01
C VAL A 2 17.24 -0.66 -0.08
N GLY A 3 17.13 0.53 -0.67
CA GLY A 3 15.90 1.32 -0.77
C GLY A 3 15.80 2.45 0.25
N GLY A 4 15.46 3.64 -0.23
CA GLY A 4 15.30 4.88 0.53
C GLY A 4 13.84 5.30 0.76
N GLY A 5 12.91 4.33 0.81
CA GLY A 5 11.52 4.56 1.19
C GLY A 5 11.34 4.81 2.69
N ALA A 6 10.09 4.79 3.18
CA ALA A 6 9.77 5.03 4.59
C ALA A 6 10.51 4.08 5.53
N SER A 7 10.44 2.76 5.26
CA SER A 7 11.11 1.75 6.09
C SER A 7 12.63 1.87 6.05
N GLY A 8 13.22 2.07 4.87
CA GLY A 8 14.67 2.21 4.72
C GLY A 8 15.23 3.46 5.41
N LEU A 9 14.54 4.60 5.31
CA LEU A 9 14.93 5.82 6.03
C LEU A 9 14.82 5.62 7.55
N THR A 10 13.73 5.03 8.03
CA THR A 10 13.53 4.78 9.47
C THR A 10 14.61 3.83 10.01
N ALA A 11 14.85 2.72 9.31
CA ALA A 11 15.88 1.76 9.69
C ALA A 11 17.30 2.38 9.65
N ALA A 12 17.58 3.23 8.66
CA ALA A 12 18.86 3.91 8.54
C ALA A 12 19.10 4.91 9.68
N ILE A 13 18.08 5.68 10.06
CA ILE A 13 18.13 6.59 11.21
C ILE A 13 18.44 5.79 12.48
N SER A 14 17.64 4.76 12.76
CA SER A 14 17.80 3.95 13.97
C SER A 14 19.18 3.28 14.03
N ALA A 15 19.66 2.75 12.91
CA ALA A 15 20.99 2.14 12.85
C ALA A 15 22.13 3.17 13.07
N ALA A 16 22.02 4.36 12.47
CA ALA A 16 23.03 5.39 12.63
C ALA A 16 23.08 5.95 14.05
N GLU A 17 21.92 6.16 14.67
CA GLU A 17 21.83 6.61 16.07
C GLU A 17 22.37 5.55 17.03
N ALA A 18 22.03 4.27 16.84
CA ALA A 18 22.57 3.17 17.63
C ALA A 18 24.09 3.04 17.52
N LEU A 19 24.67 3.26 16.36
CA LEU A 19 26.13 3.28 16.18
C LEU A 19 26.80 4.46 16.91
N GLN A 20 26.15 5.63 16.90
CA GLN A 20 26.63 6.82 17.63
C GLN A 20 26.58 6.60 19.13
N ASP A 21 25.45 6.08 19.65
CA ASP A 21 25.28 5.82 21.09
C ASP A 21 26.26 4.75 21.62
N ALA A 22 26.62 3.79 20.77
CA ALA A 22 27.60 2.76 21.09
C ALA A 22 29.06 3.21 20.87
N GLU A 23 29.29 4.43 20.40
CA GLU A 23 30.60 4.95 19.98
C GLU A 23 31.30 4.02 18.98
N HIS A 24 30.50 3.30 18.17
CA HIS A 24 31.01 2.28 17.22
C HIS A 24 31.35 2.93 15.88
N PRO A 25 32.58 2.75 15.38
CA PRO A 25 32.96 3.24 14.05
C PRO A 25 32.18 2.48 12.97
N GLY A 26 31.24 3.14 12.34
CA GLY A 26 30.43 2.57 11.26
C GLY A 26 29.78 3.65 10.43
N THR A 27 29.49 3.33 9.18
CA THR A 27 28.79 4.22 8.24
C THR A 27 27.51 3.57 7.77
N VAL A 28 26.42 4.30 7.82
CA VAL A 28 25.14 3.86 7.27
C VAL A 28 24.91 4.53 5.93
N ILE A 29 24.76 3.71 4.87
CA ILE A 29 24.52 4.17 3.50
C ILE A 29 23.14 3.65 3.07
N VAL A 30 22.31 4.53 2.52
CA VAL A 30 21.03 4.22 1.87
C VAL A 30 21.23 4.31 0.37
N PHE A 31 21.09 3.20 -0.33
CA PHE A 31 21.05 3.16 -1.79
C PHE A 31 19.60 3.30 -2.26
N GLU A 32 19.34 4.30 -3.08
CA GLU A 32 18.03 4.57 -3.64
C GLU A 32 18.14 4.73 -5.17
N ARG A 33 17.33 3.96 -5.91
CA ARG A 33 17.33 4.01 -7.38
C ARG A 33 16.75 5.31 -7.94
N ALA A 34 15.85 5.96 -7.21
CA ALA A 34 15.30 7.25 -7.60
C ALA A 34 16.32 8.38 -7.33
N LEU A 35 16.06 9.55 -7.90
CA LEU A 35 16.87 10.75 -7.68
C LEU A 35 16.83 11.26 -6.24
N GLU A 36 15.80 10.86 -5.47
CA GLU A 36 15.61 11.30 -4.08
C GLU A 36 15.05 10.15 -3.23
N CYS A 37 15.48 10.07 -1.98
CA CYS A 37 14.86 9.21 -0.98
C CYS A 37 13.46 9.71 -0.59
N GLY A 38 12.61 8.81 -0.12
CA GLY A 38 11.27 9.12 0.38
C GLY A 38 10.24 9.44 -0.71
N ARG A 39 10.55 9.28 -1.98
CA ARG A 39 9.64 9.61 -3.09
C ARG A 39 8.32 8.85 -3.02
N THR A 40 8.35 7.58 -2.61
CA THR A 40 7.14 6.76 -2.47
C THR A 40 6.19 7.27 -1.38
N ILE A 41 6.70 7.96 -0.36
CA ILE A 41 5.88 8.56 0.71
C ILE A 41 4.91 9.58 0.12
N LEU A 42 5.35 10.37 -0.88
CA LEU A 42 4.58 11.47 -1.47
C LEU A 42 3.28 11.00 -2.13
N ALA A 43 3.21 9.75 -2.60
CA ALA A 43 2.02 9.20 -3.24
C ALA A 43 1.01 8.60 -2.24
N THR A 44 1.40 8.41 -0.98
CA THR A 44 0.57 7.73 0.01
C THR A 44 -0.57 8.62 0.52
N GLY A 45 -1.70 7.98 0.90
CA GLY A 45 -2.85 8.68 1.45
C GLY A 45 -3.42 9.79 0.54
N GLY A 46 -3.31 9.64 -0.78
CA GLY A 46 -3.72 10.67 -1.74
C GLY A 46 -2.87 11.95 -1.64
N GLY A 47 -1.57 11.82 -1.36
CA GLY A 47 -0.64 12.97 -1.18
C GLY A 47 -0.61 13.53 0.25
N ARG A 48 -1.37 12.93 1.18
CA ARG A 48 -1.44 13.38 2.58
C ARG A 48 -0.61 12.55 3.56
N CYS A 49 -0.17 11.35 3.16
CA CYS A 49 0.53 10.36 3.96
C CYS A 49 -0.24 9.93 5.23
N ASN A 50 -1.13 8.96 5.09
CA ASN A 50 -1.66 8.23 6.26
C ASN A 50 -0.53 7.36 6.84
N PHE A 51 0.20 7.87 7.84
CA PHE A 51 1.43 7.24 8.33
C PHE A 51 1.20 6.26 9.48
N ALA A 52 0.05 6.34 10.15
CA ALA A 52 -0.35 5.44 11.23
C ALA A 52 -1.88 5.38 11.38
N ASN A 53 -2.35 4.48 12.24
CA ASN A 53 -3.75 4.38 12.63
C ASN A 53 -3.86 4.05 14.12
N GLU A 54 -4.82 4.65 14.83
CA GLU A 54 -5.03 4.41 16.27
C GLU A 54 -5.43 2.97 16.58
N ASP A 55 -6.13 2.31 15.66
CA ASP A 55 -6.62 0.94 15.81
C ASP A 55 -5.75 -0.09 15.08
N VAL A 56 -4.44 0.15 14.99
CA VAL A 56 -3.52 -0.84 14.43
C VAL A 56 -3.33 -1.99 15.41
N ARG A 57 -3.69 -3.21 14.97
CA ARG A 57 -3.56 -4.46 15.75
C ARG A 57 -2.87 -5.52 14.91
N PRO A 58 -2.17 -6.48 15.52
CA PRO A 58 -1.57 -7.60 14.79
C PRO A 58 -2.58 -8.35 13.90
N GLU A 59 -3.85 -8.40 14.32
CA GLU A 59 -4.96 -9.04 13.61
C GLU A 59 -5.31 -8.37 12.27
N ASN A 60 -4.91 -7.12 12.06
CA ASN A 60 -5.05 -6.43 10.77
C ASN A 60 -4.04 -6.92 9.72
N TYR A 61 -3.06 -7.73 10.11
CA TYR A 61 -2.01 -8.24 9.24
C TYR A 61 -2.24 -9.71 8.87
N ARG A 62 -1.69 -10.12 7.73
CA ARG A 62 -1.83 -11.50 7.23
C ARG A 62 -1.25 -12.56 8.16
N HIS A 63 -0.21 -12.23 8.92
CA HIS A 63 0.49 -13.13 9.84
C HIS A 63 0.54 -12.53 11.26
N PRO A 64 -0.61 -12.51 11.98
CA PRO A 64 -0.72 -11.81 13.27
C PRO A 64 0.28 -12.27 14.32
N ALA A 65 0.56 -13.58 14.37
CA ALA A 65 1.50 -14.15 15.34
C ALA A 65 2.94 -13.66 15.10
N PHE A 66 3.36 -13.62 13.84
CA PHE A 66 4.68 -13.09 13.47
C PHE A 66 4.78 -11.59 13.77
N VAL A 67 3.77 -10.81 13.37
CA VAL A 67 3.73 -9.37 13.67
C VAL A 67 3.82 -9.14 15.18
N ARG A 68 3.08 -9.89 15.98
CA ARG A 68 3.12 -9.77 17.45
C ARG A 68 4.51 -10.10 18.02
N SER A 69 5.22 -11.08 17.44
CA SER A 69 6.57 -11.42 17.87
C SER A 69 7.62 -10.36 17.53
N VAL A 70 7.42 -9.63 16.42
CA VAL A 70 8.34 -8.57 15.96
C VAL A 70 8.09 -7.26 16.70
N VAL A 71 6.81 -6.80 16.77
CA VAL A 71 6.52 -5.42 17.23
C VAL A 71 6.04 -5.33 18.67
N GLY A 72 5.73 -6.46 19.31
CA GLY A 72 5.20 -6.47 20.68
C GLY A 72 3.87 -5.74 20.83
N GLY A 73 3.50 -5.40 22.07
CA GLY A 73 2.21 -4.76 22.37
C GLY A 73 2.22 -3.23 22.40
N LYS A 74 3.35 -2.57 22.13
CA LYS A 74 3.50 -1.11 22.27
C LYS A 74 3.91 -0.38 20.99
N TYR A 75 3.89 -1.07 19.88
CA TYR A 75 4.47 -0.57 18.64
C TYR A 75 3.89 0.77 18.16
N LEU A 76 2.59 1.02 18.28
CA LEU A 76 2.02 2.32 17.92
C LEU A 76 2.64 3.45 18.75
N LYS A 77 2.78 3.25 20.06
CA LYS A 77 3.43 4.22 20.95
C LYS A 77 4.88 4.48 20.52
N GLU A 78 5.60 3.44 20.14
CA GLU A 78 6.99 3.54 19.69
C GLU A 78 7.08 4.27 18.33
N VAL A 79 6.22 3.95 17.38
CA VAL A 79 6.12 4.65 16.09
C VAL A 79 5.83 6.14 16.29
N LEU A 80 4.85 6.48 17.12
CA LEU A 80 4.50 7.87 17.40
C LEU A 80 5.62 8.61 18.15
N SER A 81 6.31 7.93 19.08
CA SER A 81 7.47 8.48 19.76
C SER A 81 8.59 8.79 18.77
N PHE A 82 8.90 7.85 17.86
CA PHE A 82 9.89 8.06 16.81
C PHE A 82 9.56 9.28 15.95
N PHE A 83 8.34 9.38 15.41
CA PHE A 83 7.95 10.51 14.57
C PHE A 83 7.96 11.84 15.34
N ARG A 84 7.61 11.83 16.64
CA ARG A 84 7.74 13.01 17.51
C ARG A 84 9.18 13.46 17.63
N THR A 85 10.13 12.55 17.80
CA THR A 85 11.56 12.88 17.84
C THR A 85 12.10 13.39 16.50
N CYS A 86 11.44 13.02 15.39
CA CYS A 86 11.70 13.60 14.07
C CYS A 86 11.10 15.01 13.90
N GLY A 87 10.28 15.49 14.84
CA GLY A 87 9.61 16.79 14.76
C GLY A 87 8.27 16.77 14.05
N LEU A 88 7.67 15.59 13.80
CA LEU A 88 6.36 15.48 13.17
C LEU A 88 5.25 15.76 14.20
N ALA A 89 4.35 16.69 13.85
CA ALA A 89 3.05 16.85 14.49
C ALA A 89 1.96 16.23 13.63
N TRP A 90 0.94 15.63 14.23
CA TRP A 90 -0.11 14.92 13.51
C TRP A 90 -1.50 15.17 14.10
N ILE A 91 -2.50 14.78 13.33
CA ILE A 91 -3.91 14.73 13.72
C ILE A 91 -4.44 13.33 13.46
N THR A 92 -5.47 12.95 14.19
CA THR A 92 -6.28 11.77 13.92
C THR A 92 -7.58 12.20 13.25
N GLU A 93 -7.94 11.56 12.14
CA GLU A 93 -9.20 11.72 11.42
C GLU A 93 -10.08 10.47 11.62
N ASP A 94 -11.22 10.43 10.94
CA ASP A 94 -12.17 9.32 11.00
C ASP A 94 -11.51 7.97 10.78
N GLU A 95 -12.04 6.94 11.41
CA GLU A 95 -11.51 5.57 11.38
C GLU A 95 -10.09 5.44 11.96
N GLY A 96 -9.68 6.38 12.82
CA GLY A 96 -8.39 6.37 13.49
C GLY A 96 -7.19 6.67 12.59
N ARG A 97 -7.40 7.14 11.37
CA ARG A 97 -6.33 7.47 10.41
C ARG A 97 -5.53 8.67 10.86
N MET A 98 -4.20 8.52 10.88
CA MET A 98 -3.29 9.56 11.36
C MET A 98 -2.52 10.21 10.20
N TYR A 99 -2.59 11.52 10.13
CA TYR A 99 -1.96 12.33 9.10
C TYR A 99 -1.08 13.43 9.72
N PRO A 100 -0.02 13.92 9.03
CA PRO A 100 0.66 15.12 9.47
C PRO A 100 -0.34 16.28 9.58
N VAL A 101 -0.13 17.18 10.54
CA VAL A 101 -1.01 18.35 10.76
C VAL A 101 -1.13 19.24 9.51
N THR A 102 -0.11 19.25 8.67
CA THR A 102 -0.07 19.96 7.39
C THR A 102 -0.95 19.32 6.31
N ARG A 103 -1.33 18.05 6.49
CA ARG A 103 -1.97 17.18 5.48
C ARG A 103 -1.17 17.04 4.18
N GLU A 104 0.14 17.23 4.26
CA GLU A 104 1.08 17.13 3.16
C GLU A 104 2.04 15.96 3.39
N ALA A 105 2.09 15.00 2.47
CA ALA A 105 3.00 13.85 2.55
C ALA A 105 4.48 14.26 2.59
N SER A 106 4.80 15.41 1.99
CA SER A 106 6.14 16.02 2.07
C SER A 106 6.60 16.26 3.49
N SER A 107 5.71 16.63 4.41
CA SER A 107 6.09 16.85 5.82
C SER A 107 6.65 15.59 6.47
N VAL A 108 6.07 14.42 6.18
CA VAL A 108 6.59 13.14 6.68
C VAL A 108 7.94 12.80 6.05
N ARG A 109 8.06 12.96 4.73
CA ARG A 109 9.32 12.74 4.03
C ARG A 109 10.42 13.65 4.57
N ASP A 110 10.15 14.93 4.68
CA ASP A 110 11.15 15.94 4.98
C ASP A 110 11.69 15.84 6.41
N VAL A 111 10.84 15.49 7.39
CA VAL A 111 11.33 15.23 8.77
C VAL A 111 12.21 13.98 8.83
N LEU A 112 11.89 12.92 8.06
CA LEU A 112 12.73 11.73 7.97
C LEU A 112 14.09 12.05 7.31
N LEU A 113 14.10 12.78 6.19
CA LEU A 113 15.34 13.20 5.54
C LEU A 113 16.21 14.09 6.43
N ALA A 114 15.60 15.05 7.12
CA ALA A 114 16.32 15.93 8.05
C ALA A 114 16.94 15.12 9.20
N ARG A 115 16.19 14.15 9.76
CA ARG A 115 16.68 13.29 10.84
C ARG A 115 17.80 12.37 10.36
N ALA A 116 17.64 11.74 9.17
CA ALA A 116 18.67 10.90 8.57
C ALA A 116 19.98 11.67 8.35
N LYS A 117 19.89 12.90 7.81
CA LYS A 117 21.05 13.79 7.64
C LYS A 117 21.70 14.14 8.98
N LYS A 118 20.90 14.46 10.02
CA LYS A 118 21.40 14.75 11.36
C LYS A 118 22.11 13.55 11.97
N ALA A 119 21.61 12.33 11.75
CA ALA A 119 22.22 11.09 12.19
C ALA A 119 23.46 10.66 11.37
N GLY A 120 23.87 11.43 10.36
CA GLY A 120 25.03 11.12 9.52
C GLY A 120 24.81 10.03 8.50
N VAL A 121 23.55 9.73 8.14
CA VAL A 121 23.22 8.77 7.10
C VAL A 121 23.64 9.32 5.73
N ILE A 122 24.34 8.51 4.94
CA ILE A 122 24.72 8.84 3.55
C ILE A 122 23.59 8.37 2.61
N SER A 123 22.97 9.31 1.90
CA SER A 123 21.97 8.99 0.88
C SER A 123 22.64 8.88 -0.49
N ALA A 124 22.75 7.67 -1.03
CA ALA A 124 23.30 7.35 -2.33
C ALA A 124 22.13 7.16 -3.32
N CYS A 125 21.56 8.29 -3.77
CA CYS A 125 20.46 8.32 -4.73
C CYS A 125 20.95 8.10 -6.17
N ALA A 126 20.01 7.81 -7.08
CA ALA A 126 20.27 7.42 -8.48
C ALA A 126 21.16 6.17 -8.58
N ARG A 127 21.13 5.28 -7.58
CA ARG A 127 21.96 4.06 -7.50
C ARG A 127 21.09 2.86 -7.18
N GLU A 128 21.03 1.96 -8.13
CA GLU A 128 20.27 0.72 -8.04
C GLU A 128 21.18 -0.42 -7.58
N ILE A 129 20.81 -1.06 -6.46
CA ILE A 129 21.45 -2.33 -6.07
C ILE A 129 20.97 -3.40 -7.04
N VAL A 130 21.91 -4.15 -7.61
CA VAL A 130 21.64 -5.17 -8.62
C VAL A 130 21.96 -6.58 -8.14
N ASP A 131 22.78 -6.72 -7.08
CA ASP A 131 23.17 -8.02 -6.55
C ASP A 131 23.66 -7.91 -5.11
N ILE A 132 23.46 -8.98 -4.33
CA ILE A 132 24.00 -9.15 -2.99
C ILE A 132 24.53 -10.57 -2.89
N GLN A 133 25.79 -10.69 -2.50
CA GLN A 133 26.46 -11.99 -2.29
C GLN A 133 27.08 -12.05 -0.91
N THR A 134 27.08 -13.24 -0.31
CA THR A 134 27.73 -13.47 0.98
C THR A 134 29.24 -13.61 0.81
N THR A 135 29.99 -13.09 1.78
CA THR A 135 31.45 -13.24 1.85
C THR A 135 31.86 -13.67 3.25
N SER A 136 33.13 -13.97 3.47
CA SER A 136 33.66 -14.30 4.80
C SER A 136 33.62 -13.12 5.79
N GLN A 137 33.38 -11.88 5.31
CA GLN A 137 33.35 -10.65 6.11
C GLN A 137 31.99 -9.95 6.14
N GLY A 138 30.94 -10.62 5.66
CA GLY A 138 29.60 -10.08 5.54
C GLY A 138 29.07 -10.21 4.12
N PHE A 139 28.84 -9.10 3.42
CA PHE A 139 28.19 -9.07 2.11
C PHE A 139 28.97 -8.22 1.12
N GLU A 140 29.10 -8.70 -0.12
CA GLU A 140 29.43 -7.88 -1.27
C GLU A 140 28.12 -7.38 -1.89
N VAL A 141 27.98 -6.07 -1.98
CA VAL A 141 26.80 -5.39 -2.52
C VAL A 141 27.19 -4.72 -3.83
N ALA A 142 26.56 -5.12 -4.92
CA ALA A 142 26.79 -4.58 -6.24
C ALA A 142 25.70 -3.58 -6.62
N TRP A 143 26.08 -2.46 -7.20
CA TRP A 143 25.18 -1.41 -7.63
C TRP A 143 25.62 -0.80 -8.98
N LYS A 144 24.71 -0.10 -9.63
CA LYS A 144 24.92 0.67 -10.85
C LYS A 144 24.22 2.02 -10.76
N GLU A 145 24.64 2.98 -11.55
CA GLU A 145 23.89 4.24 -11.76
C GLU A 145 22.56 3.92 -12.46
N THR A 146 21.44 4.47 -11.95
CA THR A 146 20.11 4.11 -12.46
C THR A 146 19.82 4.69 -13.84
N PHE A 147 20.36 5.86 -14.13
CA PHE A 147 20.03 6.65 -15.32
C PHE A 147 21.16 6.72 -16.35
N GLU A 148 22.22 5.99 -16.12
CA GLU A 148 23.37 5.91 -17.02
C GLU A 148 23.65 4.46 -17.35
N GLU A 149 24.02 4.17 -18.60
CA GLU A 149 24.60 2.87 -18.96
C GLU A 149 26.00 2.79 -18.34
N GLY A 150 26.07 2.28 -17.14
CA GLY A 150 27.24 2.43 -16.31
C GLY A 150 27.90 1.14 -15.87
N THR A 151 29.08 1.31 -15.35
CA THR A 151 29.90 0.28 -14.73
C THR A 151 29.22 -0.26 -13.48
N ARG A 152 29.27 -1.58 -13.29
CA ARG A 152 28.92 -2.24 -12.03
C ARG A 152 29.99 -1.90 -10.99
N HIS A 153 29.57 -1.38 -9.87
CA HIS A 153 30.39 -1.09 -8.71
C HIS A 153 30.08 -2.07 -7.59
N THR A 154 31.02 -2.33 -6.71
CA THR A 154 30.83 -3.17 -5.53
C THR A 154 31.34 -2.46 -4.28
N LEU A 155 30.77 -2.84 -3.15
CA LEU A 155 31.27 -2.48 -1.82
C LEU A 155 31.04 -3.66 -0.85
N THR A 156 31.84 -3.73 0.20
CA THR A 156 31.67 -4.69 1.27
C THR A 156 30.90 -4.05 2.42
N ALA A 157 29.87 -4.76 2.91
CA ALA A 157 29.09 -4.37 4.06
C ALA A 157 29.04 -5.51 5.08
N ARG A 158 29.16 -5.18 6.38
CA ARG A 158 28.96 -6.16 7.45
C ARG A 158 27.48 -6.53 7.61
N THR A 159 26.61 -5.55 7.40
CA THR A 159 25.17 -5.69 7.58
C THR A 159 24.46 -5.11 6.38
N VAL A 160 23.43 -5.81 5.91
CA VAL A 160 22.53 -5.35 4.85
C VAL A 160 21.10 -5.36 5.38
N ILE A 161 20.35 -4.27 5.15
CA ILE A 161 18.92 -4.21 5.44
C ILE A 161 18.17 -4.02 4.13
N LEU A 162 17.28 -4.97 3.82
CA LEU A 162 16.43 -4.97 2.63
C LEU A 162 15.19 -4.12 2.90
N ALA A 163 15.07 -2.99 2.23
CA ALA A 163 13.97 -2.03 2.32
C ALA A 163 13.50 -1.58 0.93
N GLY A 164 13.73 -2.40 -0.09
CA GLY A 164 13.48 -2.05 -1.49
C GLY A 164 12.00 -1.98 -1.89
N GLY A 165 11.08 -2.37 -0.99
CA GLY A 165 9.67 -2.52 -1.32
C GLY A 165 9.41 -3.71 -2.24
N GLY A 166 8.14 -3.96 -2.62
CA GLY A 166 7.71 -5.18 -3.29
C GLY A 166 8.60 -5.64 -4.45
N ALA A 167 8.36 -5.12 -5.64
CA ALA A 167 8.96 -5.64 -6.89
C ALA A 167 10.49 -5.52 -6.99
N SER A 168 11.17 -4.72 -6.18
CA SER A 168 12.64 -4.58 -6.25
C SER A 168 13.39 -5.59 -5.37
N THR A 169 12.75 -6.15 -4.35
CA THR A 169 13.42 -7.04 -3.41
C THR A 169 13.72 -8.41 -4.02
N SER A 170 12.80 -8.96 -4.82
CA SER A 170 12.98 -10.26 -5.50
C SER A 170 14.19 -10.29 -6.41
N THR A 171 14.45 -9.23 -7.16
CA THR A 171 15.59 -9.14 -8.08
C THR A 171 16.93 -9.16 -7.36
N VAL A 172 17.05 -8.42 -6.25
CA VAL A 172 18.31 -8.29 -5.48
C VAL A 172 18.63 -9.53 -4.64
N THR A 173 17.61 -10.29 -4.25
CA THR A 173 17.76 -11.45 -3.37
C THR A 173 17.76 -12.78 -4.11
N HIS A 174 17.68 -12.76 -5.44
CA HIS A 174 17.65 -13.96 -6.28
C HIS A 174 18.80 -14.93 -5.96
N ASN A 175 20.01 -14.43 -5.79
CA ASN A 175 21.19 -15.25 -5.52
C ASN A 175 21.28 -15.75 -4.07
N LEU A 176 20.44 -15.24 -3.18
CA LEU A 176 20.39 -15.67 -1.78
C LEU A 176 19.44 -16.85 -1.55
N GLY A 177 18.68 -17.27 -2.55
CA GLY A 177 17.75 -18.40 -2.44
C GLY A 177 16.69 -18.24 -1.34
N LEU A 178 16.33 -17.00 -0.98
CA LEU A 178 15.29 -16.73 0.00
C LEU A 178 13.92 -17.14 -0.55
N ALA A 179 13.11 -17.78 0.27
CA ALA A 179 11.75 -18.15 -0.10
C ALA A 179 10.90 -16.90 -0.39
N MET A 180 10.10 -16.96 -1.46
CA MET A 180 9.26 -15.87 -1.93
C MET A 180 7.79 -16.26 -1.94
N VAL A 181 6.94 -15.34 -1.52
CA VAL A 181 5.50 -15.37 -1.80
C VAL A 181 5.26 -14.66 -3.12
N SER A 182 4.49 -15.27 -4.02
CA SER A 182 4.19 -14.70 -5.34
C SER A 182 3.70 -13.26 -5.22
N GLU A 183 4.32 -12.38 -5.96
CA GLU A 183 4.01 -10.95 -5.95
C GLU A 183 2.82 -10.64 -6.88
N ARG A 184 1.94 -9.76 -6.43
CA ARG A 184 0.83 -9.23 -7.23
C ARG A 184 0.47 -7.81 -6.80
N PRO A 185 -0.14 -7.00 -7.69
CA PRO A 185 -0.65 -5.68 -7.35
C PRO A 185 -1.71 -5.73 -6.24
N GLY A 186 -1.73 -4.71 -5.41
CA GLY A 186 -2.79 -4.49 -4.41
C GLY A 186 -3.06 -3.01 -4.18
N LEU A 187 -4.21 -2.70 -3.60
CA LEU A 187 -4.74 -1.34 -3.49
C LEU A 187 -4.75 -0.65 -4.87
N CYS A 188 -5.43 -1.27 -5.81
CA CYS A 188 -5.49 -0.84 -7.20
C CYS A 188 -6.92 -0.83 -7.72
N ALA A 189 -7.15 -0.16 -8.84
CA ALA A 189 -8.40 -0.19 -9.56
C ALA A 189 -8.61 -1.57 -10.22
N LEU A 190 -9.86 -1.95 -10.43
CA LEU A 190 -10.24 -3.22 -11.02
C LEU A 190 -10.88 -3.00 -12.39
N THR A 191 -10.45 -3.78 -13.37
CA THR A 191 -11.11 -3.86 -14.67
C THR A 191 -12.29 -4.84 -14.59
N CYS A 192 -13.36 -4.53 -15.29
CA CYS A 192 -14.57 -5.32 -15.26
C CYS A 192 -14.99 -5.74 -16.67
N LEU A 193 -15.65 -6.91 -16.77
CA LEU A 193 -16.20 -7.40 -18.03
C LEU A 193 -17.27 -6.46 -18.59
N LEU A 194 -18.13 -5.90 -17.70
CA LEU A 194 -19.16 -4.94 -18.08
C LEU A 194 -18.50 -3.61 -18.46
N LYS A 195 -18.72 -3.16 -19.69
CA LYS A 195 -18.22 -1.86 -20.15
C LYS A 195 -18.98 -0.71 -19.51
N ILE A 196 -18.28 0.15 -18.83
CA ILE A 196 -18.83 1.36 -18.23
C ILE A 196 -18.93 2.45 -19.32
N PRO A 197 -20.13 3.01 -19.56
CA PRO A 197 -20.32 4.06 -20.58
C PRO A 197 -19.53 5.33 -20.25
N ALA A 198 -19.17 6.10 -21.29
CA ALA A 198 -18.36 7.31 -21.13
C ALA A 198 -18.99 8.37 -20.21
N GLN A 199 -20.32 8.46 -20.17
CA GLN A 199 -21.05 9.38 -19.29
C GLN A 199 -20.93 9.05 -17.79
N LEU A 200 -20.48 7.83 -17.45
CA LEU A 200 -20.21 7.41 -16.09
C LEU A 200 -18.73 7.52 -15.70
N ASP A 201 -17.83 7.80 -16.65
CA ASP A 201 -16.41 7.94 -16.34
C ASP A 201 -16.19 9.13 -15.40
N GLY A 202 -15.64 8.86 -14.22
CA GLY A 202 -15.46 9.85 -13.15
C GLY A 202 -16.66 10.03 -12.21
N LYS A 203 -17.81 9.38 -12.47
CA LYS A 203 -18.96 9.36 -11.54
C LYS A 203 -18.61 8.59 -10.27
N ARG A 204 -19.11 9.09 -9.15
CA ARG A 204 -18.94 8.50 -7.82
C ARG A 204 -20.30 8.14 -7.25
N ALA A 205 -20.34 7.06 -6.49
CA ALA A 205 -21.48 6.68 -5.69
C ALA A 205 -21.01 6.07 -4.38
N HIS A 206 -21.80 6.22 -3.31
CA HIS A 206 -21.61 5.41 -2.11
C HIS A 206 -22.23 4.04 -2.34
N ALA A 207 -21.54 2.99 -1.94
CA ALA A 207 -22.01 1.62 -2.12
C ALA A 207 -21.56 0.71 -0.98
N ARG A 208 -22.34 -0.36 -0.78
CA ARG A 208 -21.85 -1.56 -0.10
C ARG A 208 -21.49 -2.59 -1.15
N ALA A 209 -20.28 -3.11 -1.07
CA ALA A 209 -19.73 -4.06 -2.02
C ALA A 209 -19.46 -5.42 -1.39
N HIS A 210 -19.87 -6.48 -2.05
CA HIS A 210 -19.57 -7.86 -1.67
C HIS A 210 -18.72 -8.51 -2.75
N LEU A 211 -17.49 -8.89 -2.41
CA LEU A 211 -16.61 -9.67 -3.28
C LEU A 211 -16.97 -11.15 -3.14
N MET A 212 -17.34 -11.79 -4.23
CA MET A 212 -17.78 -13.19 -4.29
C MET A 212 -16.86 -14.01 -5.17
N ARG A 213 -16.48 -15.19 -4.74
CA ARG A 213 -15.75 -16.20 -5.51
C ARG A 213 -16.47 -17.53 -5.41
N ASP A 214 -16.82 -18.14 -6.53
CA ASP A 214 -17.54 -19.41 -6.60
C ASP A 214 -18.79 -19.43 -5.69
N GLY A 215 -19.54 -18.30 -5.69
CA GLY A 215 -20.72 -18.12 -4.84
C GLY A 215 -20.46 -17.91 -3.35
N LYS A 216 -19.19 -17.84 -2.91
CA LYS A 216 -18.81 -17.60 -1.52
C LYS A 216 -18.34 -16.18 -1.28
N LEU A 217 -18.83 -15.55 -0.22
CA LEU A 217 -18.40 -14.23 0.21
C LEU A 217 -16.93 -14.27 0.65
N GLN A 218 -16.11 -13.40 0.05
CA GLN A 218 -14.69 -13.25 0.38
C GLN A 218 -14.45 -12.01 1.25
N SER A 219 -15.10 -10.90 0.93
CA SER A 219 -14.97 -9.64 1.67
C SER A 219 -16.20 -8.76 1.45
N THR A 220 -16.45 -7.90 2.43
CA THR A 220 -17.46 -6.83 2.34
C THR A 220 -16.78 -5.51 2.67
N GLU A 221 -16.99 -4.52 1.82
CA GLU A 221 -16.50 -3.16 2.01
C GLU A 221 -17.66 -2.17 1.82
N GLN A 222 -17.52 -0.99 2.43
CA GLN A 222 -18.48 0.12 2.27
C GLN A 222 -17.72 1.40 1.99
N GLY A 223 -18.31 2.29 1.20
CA GLY A 223 -17.73 3.59 0.89
C GLY A 223 -17.93 4.01 -0.56
N GLU A 224 -17.10 4.94 -0.99
CA GLU A 224 -17.19 5.50 -2.33
C GLU A 224 -16.61 4.54 -3.38
N VAL A 225 -17.41 4.27 -4.42
CA VAL A 225 -16.99 3.66 -5.68
C VAL A 225 -16.88 4.74 -6.77
N LEU A 226 -15.77 4.74 -7.52
CA LEU A 226 -15.54 5.58 -8.67
C LEU A 226 -15.67 4.74 -9.94
N PHE A 227 -16.64 5.05 -10.78
CA PHE A 227 -16.82 4.39 -12.07
C PHE A 227 -15.82 4.94 -13.09
N ARG A 228 -15.18 4.04 -13.82
CA ARG A 228 -14.20 4.36 -14.87
C ARG A 228 -14.51 3.52 -16.10
N ARG A 229 -14.10 3.99 -17.28
CA ARG A 229 -14.36 3.28 -18.54
C ARG A 229 -13.86 1.83 -18.54
N PHE A 230 -12.83 1.51 -17.78
CA PHE A 230 -12.26 0.17 -17.63
C PHE A 230 -12.97 -0.68 -16.56
N GLY A 231 -13.72 -0.07 -15.65
CA GLY A 231 -14.33 -0.74 -14.50
C GLY A 231 -14.55 0.18 -13.31
N ILE A 232 -14.01 -0.18 -12.15
CA ILE A 232 -14.23 0.54 -10.90
C ILE A 232 -12.93 0.87 -10.16
N SER A 233 -12.97 1.94 -9.36
CA SER A 233 -11.87 2.46 -8.57
C SER A 233 -12.40 3.07 -7.27
N GLY A 234 -11.54 3.69 -6.47
CA GLY A 234 -11.87 4.29 -5.18
C GLY A 234 -11.36 3.46 -4.01
N ILE A 235 -11.32 4.04 -2.81
CA ILE A 235 -10.70 3.41 -1.63
C ILE A 235 -11.36 2.06 -1.30
N MET A 236 -12.68 1.97 -1.35
CA MET A 236 -13.42 0.73 -1.15
C MET A 236 -12.97 -0.36 -2.14
N VAL A 237 -12.83 -0.01 -3.42
CA VAL A 237 -12.38 -0.95 -4.47
C VAL A 237 -10.91 -1.34 -4.26
N PHE A 238 -10.07 -0.40 -3.82
CA PHE A 238 -8.68 -0.70 -3.48
C PHE A 238 -8.59 -1.73 -2.35
N ASN A 239 -9.44 -1.62 -1.33
CA ASN A 239 -9.51 -2.62 -0.27
C ASN A 239 -9.90 -4.00 -0.80
N LEU A 240 -10.94 -4.08 -1.65
CA LEU A 240 -11.37 -5.34 -2.29
C LEU A 240 -10.27 -5.94 -3.17
N SER A 241 -9.49 -5.12 -3.88
CA SER A 241 -8.45 -5.58 -4.79
C SER A 241 -7.36 -6.42 -4.12
N ARG A 242 -7.20 -6.29 -2.80
CA ARG A 242 -6.27 -7.12 -2.03
C ARG A 242 -6.63 -8.61 -2.08
N MET A 243 -7.92 -8.93 -2.28
CA MET A 243 -8.44 -10.30 -2.30
C MET A 243 -9.03 -10.69 -3.65
N ALA A 244 -9.34 -9.72 -4.51
CA ALA A 244 -9.96 -9.95 -5.80
C ALA A 244 -9.02 -10.71 -6.76
N HIS A 245 -9.60 -11.64 -7.52
CA HIS A 245 -8.96 -12.37 -8.61
C HIS A 245 -9.80 -12.23 -9.88
N SER A 246 -9.20 -12.50 -11.03
CA SER A 246 -9.95 -12.61 -12.28
C SER A 246 -11.03 -13.68 -12.17
N GLY A 247 -12.23 -13.38 -12.63
CA GLY A 247 -13.41 -14.23 -12.55
C GLY A 247 -14.27 -14.01 -11.29
N ASP A 248 -13.78 -13.33 -10.26
CA ASP A 248 -14.59 -12.96 -9.11
C ASP A 248 -15.71 -12.00 -9.52
N THR A 249 -16.78 -11.95 -8.74
CA THR A 249 -17.85 -10.98 -8.93
C THR A 249 -17.92 -10.01 -7.75
N ILE A 250 -18.20 -8.74 -8.06
CA ILE A 250 -18.48 -7.70 -7.07
C ILE A 250 -19.94 -7.34 -7.20
N SER A 251 -20.73 -7.59 -6.16
CA SER A 251 -22.11 -7.13 -6.05
C SER A 251 -22.13 -5.79 -5.31
N LEU A 252 -22.58 -4.74 -5.99
CA LEU A 252 -22.72 -3.39 -5.44
C LEU A 252 -24.17 -3.11 -5.08
N ASP A 253 -24.41 -2.68 -3.85
CA ASP A 253 -25.64 -2.01 -3.43
C ASP A 253 -25.38 -0.51 -3.38
N LEU A 254 -25.86 0.22 -4.38
CA LEU A 254 -25.73 1.67 -4.51
C LEU A 254 -26.75 2.44 -3.67
N LEU A 255 -27.67 1.74 -3.03
CA LEU A 255 -28.78 2.31 -2.24
C LEU A 255 -28.76 1.84 -0.77
N TYR A 256 -27.66 1.27 -0.30
CA TYR A 256 -27.57 0.66 1.04
C TYR A 256 -27.79 1.67 2.19
N GLU A 257 -27.59 2.97 1.95
CA GLU A 257 -27.83 4.05 2.91
C GLU A 257 -29.26 4.63 2.79
N VAL A 258 -30.00 4.24 1.75
CA VAL A 258 -31.35 4.77 1.50
C VAL A 258 -32.37 3.92 2.26
N ASP A 259 -33.12 4.59 3.15
CA ASP A 259 -34.13 3.89 3.93
C ASP A 259 -35.34 3.47 3.07
N ARG A 260 -36.14 2.54 3.62
CA ARG A 260 -37.28 1.97 2.91
C ARG A 260 -38.35 3.00 2.57
N SER A 261 -38.53 4.05 3.40
CA SER A 261 -39.53 5.10 3.17
C SER A 261 -39.15 5.98 1.99
N ALA A 262 -37.83 6.30 1.85
CA ALA A 262 -37.32 7.05 0.72
C ALA A 262 -37.41 6.24 -0.59
N LEU A 263 -37.14 4.92 -0.55
CA LEU A 263 -37.34 4.05 -1.72
C LEU A 263 -38.82 4.02 -2.14
N GLN A 264 -39.76 3.92 -1.19
CA GLN A 264 -41.18 3.92 -1.47
C GLN A 264 -41.63 5.26 -2.06
N ALA A 265 -41.16 6.38 -1.51
CA ALA A 265 -41.47 7.73 -2.03
C ALA A 265 -40.95 7.93 -3.47
N ALA A 266 -39.77 7.40 -3.80
CA ALA A 266 -39.21 7.43 -5.16
C ALA A 266 -40.09 6.64 -6.16
N ILE A 267 -40.63 5.50 -5.74
CA ILE A 267 -41.57 4.68 -6.55
C ILE A 267 -42.86 5.46 -6.78
N GLU A 268 -43.43 6.05 -5.75
CA GLU A 268 -44.69 6.85 -5.81
C GLU A 268 -44.51 8.10 -6.68
N ALA A 269 -43.36 8.78 -6.55
CA ALA A 269 -42.98 9.93 -7.36
C ALA A 269 -42.57 9.59 -8.81
N GLN A 270 -42.45 8.30 -9.14
CA GLN A 270 -41.99 7.80 -10.47
C GLN A 270 -40.64 8.37 -10.91
N THR A 271 -39.70 8.56 -9.98
CA THR A 271 -38.35 9.05 -10.25
C THR A 271 -37.31 8.43 -9.33
N THR A 272 -36.05 8.31 -9.81
CA THR A 272 -34.90 7.94 -8.99
C THR A 272 -34.00 9.13 -8.63
N ASP A 273 -34.28 10.33 -9.17
CA ASP A 273 -33.36 11.48 -9.09
C ASP A 273 -33.03 11.94 -7.66
N GLY A 274 -33.91 11.62 -6.69
CA GLY A 274 -33.67 11.94 -5.28
C GLY A 274 -32.82 10.89 -4.51
N ILE A 275 -32.58 9.73 -5.11
CA ILE A 275 -31.91 8.59 -4.45
C ILE A 275 -30.72 8.01 -5.24
N LEU A 276 -30.66 8.27 -6.53
CA LEU A 276 -29.61 7.76 -7.42
C LEU A 276 -29.37 8.73 -8.56
N ASP A 277 -28.12 8.92 -8.97
CA ASP A 277 -27.79 9.68 -10.18
C ASP A 277 -28.51 9.10 -11.42
N SER A 278 -29.12 9.96 -12.23
CA SER A 278 -29.95 9.55 -13.38
C SER A 278 -29.18 8.71 -14.41
N ALA A 279 -27.88 9.01 -14.63
CA ALA A 279 -27.04 8.22 -15.53
C ALA A 279 -26.72 6.83 -14.96
N LEU A 280 -26.54 6.71 -13.65
CA LEU A 280 -26.41 5.42 -12.97
C LEU A 280 -27.71 4.64 -13.02
N ALA A 281 -28.85 5.28 -12.77
CA ALA A 281 -30.16 4.65 -12.84
C ALA A 281 -30.44 4.07 -14.25
N GLU A 282 -30.08 4.81 -15.30
CA GLU A 282 -30.22 4.34 -16.67
C GLU A 282 -29.21 3.24 -17.03
N PHE A 283 -28.01 3.28 -16.48
CA PHE A 283 -26.98 2.26 -16.68
C PHE A 283 -27.35 0.92 -16.06
N VAL A 284 -27.87 0.90 -14.84
CA VAL A 284 -28.19 -0.36 -14.12
C VAL A 284 -29.39 -1.09 -14.73
N ALA A 285 -30.39 -0.36 -15.26
CA ALA A 285 -31.59 -0.93 -15.87
C ALA A 285 -32.15 -0.01 -16.95
N PRO A 286 -31.60 0.00 -18.17
CA PRO A 286 -31.96 0.90 -19.26
C PRO A 286 -33.45 0.77 -19.67
N GLY A 287 -34.17 1.90 -19.79
CA GLY A 287 -35.53 1.92 -20.29
C GLY A 287 -36.57 1.18 -19.44
N THR A 288 -36.25 0.84 -18.19
CA THR A 288 -37.16 0.08 -17.32
C THR A 288 -37.92 0.96 -16.33
N SER A 289 -38.86 0.34 -15.58
CA SER A 289 -39.62 1.03 -14.55
C SER A 289 -38.76 1.42 -13.34
N ILE A 290 -39.23 2.39 -12.55
CA ILE A 290 -38.54 2.86 -11.34
C ILE A 290 -38.27 1.72 -10.34
N PRO A 291 -39.23 0.82 -10.02
CA PRO A 291 -38.95 -0.33 -9.16
C PRO A 291 -37.85 -1.24 -9.71
N ALA A 292 -37.78 -1.44 -11.02
CA ALA A 292 -36.74 -2.27 -11.64
C ALA A 292 -35.36 -1.59 -11.55
N LYS A 293 -35.26 -0.28 -11.74
CA LYS A 293 -34.03 0.50 -11.57
C LYS A 293 -33.54 0.45 -10.12
N ILE A 294 -34.42 0.59 -9.14
CA ILE A 294 -34.09 0.46 -7.72
C ILE A 294 -33.53 -0.93 -7.41
N SER A 295 -34.25 -1.98 -7.84
CA SER A 295 -33.79 -3.36 -7.61
C SER A 295 -32.43 -3.64 -8.27
N ALA A 296 -32.22 -3.15 -9.48
CA ALA A 296 -30.93 -3.30 -10.18
C ALA A 296 -29.80 -2.51 -9.53
N ALA A 297 -30.09 -1.33 -8.97
CA ALA A 297 -29.11 -0.52 -8.24
C ALA A 297 -28.69 -1.15 -6.90
N GLN A 298 -29.57 -1.91 -6.27
CA GLN A 298 -29.26 -2.69 -5.07
C GLN A 298 -28.45 -3.96 -5.35
N HIS A 299 -28.38 -4.40 -6.62
CA HIS A 299 -27.77 -5.67 -7.01
C HIS A 299 -26.95 -5.53 -8.31
N LEU A 300 -26.19 -4.44 -8.46
CA LEU A 300 -25.32 -4.28 -9.62
C LEU A 300 -24.12 -5.24 -9.52
N VAL A 301 -24.06 -6.23 -10.40
CA VAL A 301 -22.98 -7.22 -10.41
C VAL A 301 -21.96 -6.90 -11.49
N LEU A 302 -20.70 -6.81 -11.09
CA LEU A 302 -19.55 -6.60 -11.95
C LEU A 302 -18.61 -7.80 -11.87
N THR A 303 -18.25 -8.41 -12.99
CA THR A 303 -17.24 -9.48 -13.04
C THR A 303 -15.86 -8.85 -13.19
N VAL A 304 -14.96 -9.15 -12.28
CA VAL A 304 -13.56 -8.71 -12.32
C VAL A 304 -12.83 -9.46 -13.42
N THR A 305 -12.14 -8.73 -14.28
CA THR A 305 -11.30 -9.34 -15.33
C THR A 305 -9.81 -9.29 -14.98
N ASP A 306 -9.35 -8.18 -14.40
CA ASP A 306 -7.96 -7.99 -13.98
C ASP A 306 -7.86 -6.74 -13.08
N VAL A 307 -6.62 -6.41 -12.70
CA VAL A 307 -6.28 -5.11 -12.14
C VAL A 307 -5.98 -4.11 -13.25
N GLU A 308 -6.30 -2.83 -13.02
CA GLU A 308 -5.98 -1.78 -14.00
C GLU A 308 -4.50 -1.45 -13.98
N GLN A 309 -3.83 -1.60 -15.13
CA GLN A 309 -2.38 -1.43 -15.25
C GLN A 309 -1.94 0.00 -15.57
N SER A 310 -2.83 0.84 -16.11
CA SER A 310 -2.53 2.24 -16.40
C SER A 310 -2.44 3.12 -15.14
N VAL A 311 -2.98 2.64 -14.02
CA VAL A 311 -2.91 3.28 -12.71
C VAL A 311 -1.98 2.44 -11.83
N PRO A 312 -0.81 2.96 -11.42
CA PRO A 312 0.12 2.19 -10.59
C PRO A 312 -0.56 1.70 -9.30
N PRO A 313 -0.35 0.44 -8.90
CA PRO A 313 -0.83 -0.08 -7.63
C PRO A 313 -0.15 0.67 -6.47
N GLN A 314 -0.88 0.86 -5.37
CA GLN A 314 -0.29 1.53 -4.21
C GLN A 314 0.66 0.61 -3.42
N ILE A 315 0.44 -0.70 -3.49
CA ILE A 315 1.27 -1.72 -2.83
C ILE A 315 1.51 -2.92 -3.75
N THR A 316 2.56 -3.66 -3.45
CA THR A 316 2.76 -5.03 -3.91
C THR A 316 2.40 -5.98 -2.76
N ILE A 317 1.56 -6.95 -3.02
CA ILE A 317 1.24 -8.05 -2.10
C ILE A 317 2.16 -9.21 -2.43
N GLY A 318 2.74 -9.85 -1.41
CA GLY A 318 3.77 -10.88 -1.58
C GLY A 318 5.16 -10.34 -1.25
N GLY A 319 6.20 -10.96 -1.77
CA GLY A 319 7.58 -10.62 -1.48
C GLY A 319 8.29 -11.70 -0.66
N LEU A 320 9.28 -11.34 0.13
CA LEU A 320 10.02 -12.30 0.96
C LEU A 320 9.09 -13.01 1.96
N ALA A 321 9.16 -14.33 1.98
CA ALA A 321 8.39 -15.14 2.91
C ALA A 321 8.89 -14.93 4.35
N ILE A 322 7.96 -14.85 5.32
CA ILE A 322 8.30 -14.56 6.73
C ILE A 322 9.14 -15.68 7.37
N GLU A 323 9.06 -16.90 6.85
CA GLU A 323 9.82 -18.05 7.31
C GLU A 323 11.34 -17.88 7.16
N ASN A 324 11.77 -16.96 6.26
CA ASN A 324 13.18 -16.63 6.12
C ASN A 324 13.74 -15.91 7.35
N PHE A 325 12.89 -15.26 8.17
CA PHE A 325 13.31 -14.31 9.19
C PHE A 325 12.96 -14.77 10.61
N ASP A 326 13.71 -14.30 11.56
CA ASP A 326 13.42 -14.42 12.97
C ASP A 326 12.59 -13.21 13.50
N GLN A 327 12.38 -13.15 14.79
CA GLN A 327 11.64 -12.06 15.46
C GLN A 327 12.35 -10.69 15.41
N ASN A 328 13.65 -10.67 15.10
CA ASN A 328 14.44 -9.45 14.93
C ASN A 328 14.47 -9.01 13.46
N LEU A 329 13.72 -9.68 12.59
CA LEU A 329 13.75 -9.52 11.13
C LEU A 329 15.11 -9.84 10.51
N GLU A 330 15.98 -10.62 11.20
CA GLU A 330 17.22 -11.14 10.69
C GLU A 330 16.98 -12.43 9.89
N ALA A 331 17.63 -12.55 8.74
CA ALA A 331 17.51 -13.74 7.91
C ALA A 331 18.18 -14.94 8.59
N ARG A 332 17.43 -16.03 8.84
CA ARG A 332 17.91 -17.23 9.53
C ARG A 332 19.12 -17.88 8.86
N ALA A 333 19.20 -17.79 7.53
CA ALA A 333 20.29 -18.37 6.74
C ALA A 333 21.49 -17.43 6.58
N TYR A 334 21.35 -16.14 6.85
CA TYR A 334 22.35 -15.11 6.54
C TYR A 334 22.48 -14.10 7.69
N PRO A 335 23.33 -14.41 8.71
CA PRO A 335 23.57 -13.46 9.80
C PRO A 335 24.05 -12.10 9.27
N GLY A 336 23.45 -11.03 9.79
CA GLY A 336 23.69 -9.65 9.33
C GLY A 336 22.82 -9.20 8.15
N LEU A 337 21.95 -10.07 7.60
CA LEU A 337 20.95 -9.69 6.61
C LEU A 337 19.60 -9.50 7.28
N PHE A 338 19.02 -8.33 7.15
CA PHE A 338 17.70 -7.98 7.70
C PHE A 338 16.73 -7.56 6.60
N ALA A 339 15.42 -7.60 6.90
CA ALA A 339 14.38 -7.03 6.07
C ALA A 339 13.47 -6.10 6.87
N CYS A 340 12.88 -5.07 6.21
CA CYS A 340 11.92 -4.17 6.85
C CYS A 340 10.87 -3.63 5.85
#